data_0eac7834fc9c8ffefd43e88f6c08969c
#
_entry.id   0eac7834fc9c8ffefd43e88f6c08969c
#
_cell.length_a   1.000
_cell.length_b   1.000
_cell.length_c   1.000
_cell.angle_alpha   90.00
_cell.angle_beta   90.00
_cell.angle_gamma   90.00
#
_symmetry.space_group_name_H-M   'P 1'
#
loop_
_entity.id
_entity.type
_entity.pdbx_description
1 polymer ?
#
loop_
_entity_poly.entity_id
_entity_poly.type
_entity_poly.pdbx_seq_one_letter_code
_entity_poly.pdbx_strand_id
1 'polypeptide(L)'
;LRIEAYLTISKKKFEIYLLDKQKLKNIYKQALYFKNDTNLIDYNLLSSFLDKNIFKIEKIIGSFLKNINLIIENNQILSFPIGIKKQTYGEKINKRYLESALAELKDLFKENYQNNKIIHFIVNKYSIDGSEYTSFDQEIEGESICVEVIFISVPNILIKEISNVLEKYQIKIDRFVEGKYIKNFFKGESIDLSIIAFKIQSG
;
A
#
# COMPACT_ATOMS: atom_id res chain seq x y z
N LEU A 1 -7.13 8.37 16.68
CA LEU A 1 -6.82 7.22 17.56
C LEU A 1 -5.32 7.10 17.73
N ARG A 2 -4.87 6.83 18.99
CA ARG A 2 -3.43 6.64 19.32
C ARG A 2 -2.90 5.31 18.83
N ILE A 3 -3.78 4.31 18.69
CA ILE A 3 -3.44 2.92 18.41
C ILE A 3 -3.97 2.53 17.03
N GLU A 4 -3.16 1.83 16.24
CA GLU A 4 -3.54 1.26 14.94
C GLU A 4 -3.22 -0.24 14.91
N ALA A 5 -4.10 -1.02 14.28
CA ALA A 5 -3.89 -2.44 14.04
C ALA A 5 -3.41 -2.66 12.60
N TYR A 6 -2.48 -3.59 12.45
CA TYR A 6 -1.93 -4.02 11.16
C TYR A 6 -1.98 -5.53 11.04
N LEU A 7 -2.42 -6.03 9.89
CA LEU A 7 -2.39 -7.43 9.53
C LEU A 7 -1.46 -7.62 8.33
N THR A 8 -0.42 -8.41 8.50
CA THR A 8 0.46 -8.81 7.39
C THR A 8 0.03 -10.17 6.88
N ILE A 9 -0.18 -10.25 5.56
CA ILE A 9 -0.44 -11.49 4.82
C ILE A 9 0.69 -11.66 3.82
N SER A 10 1.54 -12.68 4.04
CA SER A 10 2.68 -12.98 3.17
C SER A 10 2.74 -14.46 2.82
N LYS A 11 3.65 -14.83 1.92
CA LYS A 11 3.90 -16.23 1.54
C LYS A 11 4.40 -17.11 2.70
N LYS A 12 4.99 -16.50 3.73
CA LYS A 12 5.68 -17.18 4.83
C LYS A 12 4.90 -17.15 6.14
N LYS A 13 4.01 -16.18 6.31
CA LYS A 13 3.31 -15.99 7.59
C LYS A 13 2.09 -15.08 7.48
N PHE A 14 1.21 -15.26 8.47
CA PHE A 14 0.31 -14.20 8.93
C PHE A 14 0.91 -13.54 10.17
N GLU A 15 0.78 -12.24 10.28
CA GLU A 15 1.30 -11.52 11.43
C GLU A 15 0.38 -10.33 11.76
N ILE A 16 0.02 -10.18 13.03
CA ILE A 16 -0.83 -9.09 13.49
C ILE A 16 -0.09 -8.23 14.51
N TYR A 17 -0.23 -6.91 14.34
CA TYR A 17 0.41 -5.90 15.19
C TYR A 17 -0.62 -4.94 15.75
N LEU A 18 -0.35 -4.43 16.93
CA LEU A 18 -1.04 -3.29 17.52
C LEU A 18 -0.01 -2.21 17.83
N LEU A 19 0.00 -1.17 17.03
CA LEU A 19 1.00 -0.09 17.08
C LEU A 19 0.51 1.10 17.92
N ASP A 20 1.29 1.47 18.96
CA ASP A 20 1.17 2.78 19.61
C ASP A 20 1.90 3.82 18.76
N LYS A 21 1.15 4.70 18.08
CA LYS A 21 1.70 5.70 17.16
C LYS A 21 2.55 6.77 17.84
N GLN A 22 2.26 7.06 19.10
CA GLN A 22 3.02 8.09 19.83
C GLN A 22 4.40 7.56 20.24
N LYS A 23 4.46 6.29 20.65
CA LYS A 23 5.71 5.65 21.07
C LYS A 23 6.45 4.98 19.93
N LEU A 24 5.84 4.89 18.73
CA LEU A 24 6.32 4.13 17.58
C LEU A 24 6.75 2.71 17.97
N LYS A 25 5.92 2.05 18.77
CA LYS A 25 6.21 0.72 19.31
C LYS A 25 4.98 -0.19 19.21
N ASN A 26 5.21 -1.44 18.82
CA ASN A 26 4.16 -2.45 18.87
C ASN A 26 3.92 -2.86 20.33
N ILE A 27 2.69 -2.71 20.80
CA ILE A 27 2.22 -3.14 22.12
C ILE A 27 1.63 -4.56 22.10
N TYR A 28 1.37 -5.07 20.89
CA TYR A 28 0.97 -6.45 20.64
C TYR A 28 1.56 -6.91 19.31
N LYS A 29 2.07 -8.13 19.26
CA LYS A 29 2.59 -8.74 18.05
C LYS A 29 2.45 -10.25 18.15
N GLN A 30 1.83 -10.87 17.15
CA GLN A 30 1.74 -12.32 17.01
C GLN A 30 1.92 -12.72 15.55
N ALA A 31 2.59 -13.84 15.33
CA ALA A 31 2.82 -14.38 14.01
C ALA A 31 2.50 -15.87 13.96
N LEU A 32 2.00 -16.32 12.82
CA LEU A 32 1.82 -17.71 12.45
C LEU A 32 2.67 -17.98 11.21
N TYR A 33 3.76 -18.71 11.36
CA TYR A 33 4.66 -19.08 10.27
C TYR A 33 4.19 -20.36 9.58
N PHE A 34 4.32 -20.39 8.26
CA PHE A 34 4.03 -21.57 7.46
C PHE A 34 5.28 -22.45 7.34
N LYS A 35 5.10 -23.76 7.22
CA LYS A 35 6.22 -24.70 7.02
C LYS A 35 6.88 -24.51 5.66
N ASN A 36 6.09 -24.20 4.63
CA ASN A 36 6.54 -23.94 3.27
C ASN A 36 5.98 -22.61 2.77
N ASP A 37 6.71 -21.94 1.89
CA ASP A 37 6.21 -20.76 1.20
C ASP A 37 4.97 -21.12 0.37
N THR A 38 3.91 -20.36 0.52
CA THR A 38 2.67 -20.54 -0.24
C THR A 38 2.29 -19.30 -1.03
N ASN A 39 1.86 -19.49 -2.27
CA ASN A 39 1.32 -18.41 -3.09
C ASN A 39 -0.20 -18.26 -2.91
N LEU A 40 -0.86 -19.25 -2.33
CA LEU A 40 -2.29 -19.24 -2.06
C LEU A 40 -2.51 -18.92 -0.58
N ILE A 41 -3.47 -18.04 -0.32
CA ILE A 41 -3.87 -17.71 1.04
C ILE A 41 -4.86 -18.77 1.52
N ASP A 42 -4.54 -19.44 2.62
CA ASP A 42 -5.48 -20.30 3.32
C ASP A 42 -6.37 -19.42 4.22
N TYR A 43 -7.57 -19.12 3.74
CA TYR A 43 -8.53 -18.25 4.45
C TYR A 43 -9.09 -18.89 5.72
N ASN A 44 -9.14 -20.23 5.80
CA ASN A 44 -9.56 -20.93 7.02
C ASN A 44 -8.48 -20.80 8.09
N LEU A 45 -7.22 -20.94 7.69
CA LEU A 45 -6.08 -20.72 8.57
C LEU A 45 -6.00 -19.27 9.03
N LEU A 46 -6.27 -18.30 8.12
CA LEU A 46 -6.34 -16.87 8.45
C LEU A 46 -7.45 -16.61 9.47
N SER A 47 -8.66 -17.17 9.27
CA SER A 47 -9.77 -17.06 10.22
C SER A 47 -9.37 -17.62 11.59
N SER A 48 -8.77 -18.80 11.64
CA SER A 48 -8.31 -19.42 12.90
C SER A 48 -7.21 -18.61 13.61
N PHE A 49 -6.36 -17.95 12.84
CA PHE A 49 -5.34 -17.03 13.37
C PHE A 49 -5.99 -15.79 13.99
N LEU A 50 -7.00 -15.21 13.32
CA LEU A 50 -7.73 -14.05 13.82
C LEU A 50 -8.55 -14.40 15.07
N ASP A 51 -9.21 -15.55 15.12
CA ASP A 51 -9.94 -16.04 16.31
C ASP A 51 -9.08 -16.02 17.58
N LYS A 52 -7.81 -16.40 17.45
CA LYS A 52 -6.88 -16.46 18.58
C LYS A 52 -6.37 -15.08 19.03
N ASN A 53 -6.47 -14.05 18.18
CA ASN A 53 -5.80 -12.77 18.39
C ASN A 53 -6.76 -11.60 18.61
N ILE A 54 -7.92 -11.54 17.92
CA ILE A 54 -8.82 -10.38 17.95
C ILE A 54 -9.29 -10.07 19.37
N PHE A 55 -9.77 -11.06 20.12
CA PHE A 55 -10.22 -10.85 21.49
C PHE A 55 -9.12 -10.30 22.41
N LYS A 56 -7.87 -10.76 22.23
CA LYS A 56 -6.73 -10.25 23.02
C LYS A 56 -6.42 -8.79 22.70
N ILE A 57 -6.51 -8.44 21.41
CA ILE A 57 -6.33 -7.06 20.95
C ILE A 57 -7.42 -6.17 21.52
N GLU A 58 -8.67 -6.56 21.42
CA GLU A 58 -9.81 -5.81 21.95
C GLU A 58 -9.72 -5.61 23.47
N LYS A 59 -9.24 -6.60 24.20
CA LYS A 59 -8.97 -6.48 25.63
C LYS A 59 -7.87 -5.44 25.92
N ILE A 60 -6.84 -5.35 25.08
CA ILE A 60 -5.75 -4.35 25.22
C ILE A 60 -6.25 -2.95 24.92
N ILE A 61 -7.06 -2.78 23.86
CA ILE A 61 -7.57 -1.46 23.46
C ILE A 61 -8.77 -1.00 24.27
N GLY A 62 -9.44 -1.93 24.99
CA GLY A 62 -10.64 -1.65 25.79
C GLY A 62 -11.90 -1.40 24.96
N SER A 63 -11.90 -1.78 23.67
CA SER A 63 -13.03 -1.60 22.75
C SER A 63 -12.95 -2.59 21.57
N PHE A 64 -14.03 -2.72 20.79
CA PHE A 64 -14.01 -3.51 19.57
C PHE A 64 -13.04 -2.96 18.52
N LEU A 65 -12.30 -3.84 17.87
CA LEU A 65 -11.43 -3.51 16.76
C LEU A 65 -12.28 -3.30 15.49
N LYS A 66 -12.45 -2.06 15.05
CA LYS A 66 -13.30 -1.72 13.89
C LYS A 66 -12.54 -1.68 12.57
N ASN A 67 -11.26 -1.31 12.60
CA ASN A 67 -10.46 -1.10 11.39
C ASN A 67 -9.08 -1.75 11.54
N ILE A 68 -8.56 -2.23 10.41
CA ILE A 68 -7.22 -2.80 10.33
C ILE A 68 -6.52 -2.33 9.04
N ASN A 69 -5.24 -2.03 9.12
CA ASN A 69 -4.40 -1.77 7.96
C ASN A 69 -3.84 -3.09 7.45
N LEU A 70 -3.93 -3.34 6.15
CA LEU A 70 -3.46 -4.58 5.53
C LEU A 70 -2.11 -4.35 4.85
N ILE A 71 -1.10 -5.10 5.31
CA ILE A 71 0.20 -5.22 4.64
C ILE A 71 0.19 -6.54 3.87
N ILE A 72 0.31 -6.49 2.56
CA ILE A 72 0.17 -7.67 1.71
C ILE A 72 1.43 -7.92 0.88
N GLU A 73 1.91 -9.17 0.89
CA GLU A 73 2.95 -9.70 0.03
C GLU A 73 2.43 -10.94 -0.69
N ASN A 74 1.98 -10.76 -1.93
CA ASN A 74 1.45 -11.85 -2.74
C ASN A 74 1.92 -11.72 -4.19
N ASN A 75 2.07 -12.84 -4.90
CA ASN A 75 2.47 -12.84 -6.31
C ASN A 75 1.39 -12.29 -7.26
N GLN A 76 0.15 -12.16 -6.79
CA GLN A 76 -0.95 -11.58 -7.56
C GLN A 76 -0.92 -10.04 -7.55
N ILE A 77 -0.07 -9.44 -6.72
CA ILE A 77 0.15 -7.98 -6.74
C ILE A 77 0.91 -7.65 -8.02
N LEU A 78 0.35 -6.75 -8.80
CA LEU A 78 0.98 -6.23 -10.00
C LEU A 78 1.72 -4.93 -9.66
N SER A 79 2.99 -4.86 -10.08
CA SER A 79 3.82 -3.66 -9.97
C SER A 79 4.52 -3.44 -11.30
N PHE A 80 4.22 -2.33 -11.98
CA PHE A 80 4.81 -2.01 -13.28
C PHE A 80 4.85 -0.51 -13.53
N PRO A 81 5.86 -0.02 -14.27
CA PRO A 81 5.93 1.37 -14.68
C PRO A 81 5.00 1.64 -15.87
N ILE A 82 4.38 2.82 -15.88
CA ILE A 82 3.69 3.38 -17.02
C ILE A 82 4.20 4.81 -17.23
N GLY A 83 4.56 5.16 -18.46
CA GLY A 83 4.97 6.51 -18.84
C GLY A 83 4.03 7.11 -19.87
N ILE A 84 3.82 8.43 -19.78
CA ILE A 84 3.22 9.22 -20.84
C ILE A 84 4.16 10.34 -21.24
N LYS A 85 4.15 10.66 -22.55
CA LYS A 85 4.80 11.84 -23.09
C LYS A 85 3.72 12.77 -23.64
N LYS A 86 3.76 14.03 -23.23
CA LYS A 86 2.81 15.07 -23.67
C LYS A 86 3.56 16.25 -24.27
N GLN A 87 3.03 16.81 -25.36
CA GLN A 87 3.48 18.09 -25.89
C GLN A 87 2.80 19.20 -25.12
N THR A 88 3.54 20.25 -24.80
CA THR A 88 3.04 21.37 -24.00
C THR A 88 2.37 22.44 -24.83
N TYR A 89 2.69 22.49 -26.14
CA TYR A 89 2.18 23.50 -27.08
C TYR A 89 2.39 24.96 -26.59
N GLY A 90 3.49 25.21 -25.87
CA GLY A 90 3.83 26.52 -25.33
C GLY A 90 3.19 26.84 -23.97
N GLU A 91 2.45 25.90 -23.40
CA GLU A 91 1.97 26.04 -22.03
C GLU A 91 3.11 25.82 -21.02
N LYS A 92 3.09 26.63 -19.96
CA LYS A 92 4.04 26.45 -18.88
C LYS A 92 3.72 25.20 -18.07
N ILE A 93 4.74 24.40 -17.82
CA ILE A 93 4.64 23.19 -17.01
C ILE A 93 4.72 23.59 -15.54
N ASN A 94 3.64 23.38 -14.83
CA ASN A 94 3.51 23.65 -13.41
C ASN A 94 2.85 22.45 -12.69
N LYS A 95 2.65 22.57 -11.38
CA LYS A 95 2.04 21.51 -10.56
C LYS A 95 0.67 21.06 -11.09
N ARG A 96 -0.16 22.00 -11.57
CA ARG A 96 -1.49 21.67 -12.13
C ARG A 96 -1.39 20.84 -13.41
N TYR A 97 -0.43 21.15 -14.27
CA TYR A 97 -0.17 20.38 -15.48
C TYR A 97 0.24 18.94 -15.14
N LEU A 98 1.16 18.79 -14.16
CA LEU A 98 1.56 17.46 -13.65
C LEU A 98 0.37 16.69 -13.07
N GLU A 99 -0.45 17.31 -12.23
CA GLU A 99 -1.65 16.70 -11.65
C GLU A 99 -2.62 16.19 -12.73
N SER A 100 -2.79 16.95 -13.82
CA SER A 100 -3.60 16.53 -14.98
C SER A 100 -2.99 15.30 -15.67
N ALA A 101 -1.67 15.28 -15.89
CA ALA A 101 -0.98 14.13 -16.48
C ALA A 101 -1.09 12.88 -15.59
N LEU A 102 -0.99 13.04 -14.28
CA LEU A 102 -1.15 11.95 -13.33
C LEU A 102 -2.58 11.42 -13.26
N ALA A 103 -3.58 12.29 -13.41
CA ALA A 103 -4.99 11.88 -13.49
C ALA A 103 -5.25 11.02 -14.74
N GLU A 104 -4.74 11.44 -15.89
CA GLU A 104 -4.83 10.69 -17.14
C GLU A 104 -4.19 9.29 -17.03
N LEU A 105 -3.01 9.19 -16.40
CA LEU A 105 -2.37 7.90 -16.14
C LEU A 105 -3.22 6.98 -15.26
N LYS A 106 -3.89 7.52 -14.24
CA LYS A 106 -4.82 6.74 -13.39
C LYS A 106 -6.03 6.25 -14.17
N ASP A 107 -6.55 7.06 -15.08
CA ASP A 107 -7.70 6.67 -15.90
C ASP A 107 -7.29 5.61 -16.91
N LEU A 108 -6.16 5.74 -17.58
CA LEU A 108 -5.59 4.69 -18.44
C LEU A 108 -5.39 3.36 -17.69
N PHE A 109 -4.91 3.42 -16.43
CA PHE A 109 -4.82 2.21 -15.61
C PHE A 109 -6.20 1.59 -15.38
N LYS A 110 -7.19 2.37 -14.96
CA LYS A 110 -8.55 1.88 -14.65
C LYS A 110 -9.23 1.25 -15.86
N GLU A 111 -9.06 1.84 -17.05
CA GLU A 111 -9.61 1.32 -18.30
C GLU A 111 -9.06 -0.08 -18.64
N ASN A 112 -7.77 -0.30 -18.41
CA ASN A 112 -7.08 -1.55 -18.79
C ASN A 112 -7.06 -2.61 -17.67
N TYR A 113 -7.20 -2.20 -16.40
CA TYR A 113 -7.09 -3.08 -15.21
C TYR A 113 -8.31 -2.94 -14.29
N GLN A 114 -9.52 -3.07 -14.85
CA GLN A 114 -10.79 -2.89 -14.13
C GLN A 114 -10.97 -3.80 -12.92
N ASN A 115 -10.35 -4.99 -12.95
CA ASN A 115 -10.42 -5.97 -11.86
C ASN A 115 -9.37 -5.75 -10.76
N ASN A 116 -8.63 -4.64 -10.82
CA ASN A 116 -7.56 -4.33 -9.89
C ASN A 116 -7.82 -2.99 -9.19
N LYS A 117 -7.48 -2.94 -7.91
CA LYS A 117 -7.44 -1.70 -7.12
C LYS A 117 -6.00 -1.20 -7.01
N ILE A 118 -5.76 0.05 -7.39
CA ILE A 118 -4.48 0.73 -7.12
C ILE A 118 -4.32 0.89 -5.61
N ILE A 119 -3.20 0.43 -5.07
CA ILE A 119 -2.85 0.60 -3.66
C ILE A 119 -1.68 1.58 -3.48
N HIS A 120 -0.75 1.65 -4.46
CA HIS A 120 0.26 2.69 -4.51
C HIS A 120 0.36 3.25 -5.93
N PHE A 121 0.59 4.55 -5.98
CA PHE A 121 0.81 5.33 -7.19
C PHE A 121 2.02 6.22 -6.95
N ILE A 122 3.16 5.82 -7.51
CA ILE A 122 4.46 6.38 -7.18
C ILE A 122 4.99 7.09 -8.42
N VAL A 123 5.23 8.39 -8.33
CA VAL A 123 5.95 9.12 -9.38
C VAL A 123 7.42 8.68 -9.31
N ASN A 124 7.87 7.96 -10.35
CA ASN A 124 9.23 7.46 -10.43
C ASN A 124 10.17 8.57 -10.90
N LYS A 125 9.80 9.21 -12.00
CA LYS A 125 10.50 10.37 -12.53
C LYS A 125 9.61 11.19 -13.47
N TYR A 126 10.00 12.42 -13.69
CA TYR A 126 9.52 13.24 -14.78
C TYR A 126 10.68 14.00 -15.41
N SER A 127 10.57 14.21 -16.71
CA SER A 127 11.56 14.95 -17.48
C SER A 127 10.87 15.94 -18.42
N ILE A 128 11.51 17.08 -18.63
CA ILE A 128 11.08 18.11 -19.56
C ILE A 128 12.20 18.26 -20.58
N ASP A 129 11.87 18.06 -21.85
CA ASP A 129 12.83 18.09 -22.98
C ASP A 129 14.09 17.26 -22.73
N GLY A 130 13.93 16.11 -22.04
CA GLY A 130 15.00 15.18 -21.70
C GLY A 130 15.76 15.48 -20.39
N SER A 131 15.52 16.64 -19.77
CA SER A 131 16.10 16.95 -18.46
C SER A 131 15.23 16.41 -17.33
N GLU A 132 15.84 15.67 -16.38
CA GLU A 132 15.11 15.07 -15.24
C GLU A 132 14.93 16.07 -14.10
N TYR A 133 13.75 16.04 -13.46
CA TYR A 133 13.37 16.88 -12.33
C TYR A 133 12.85 16.03 -11.18
N THR A 134 13.14 16.45 -9.96
CA THR A 134 12.70 15.79 -8.71
C THR A 134 11.63 16.57 -7.94
N SER A 135 11.46 17.86 -8.24
CA SER A 135 10.42 18.71 -7.66
C SER A 135 9.88 19.72 -8.68
N PHE A 136 8.66 20.20 -8.45
CA PHE A 136 8.01 21.25 -9.27
C PHE A 136 7.74 22.49 -8.40
N ASP A 137 8.82 23.12 -7.95
CA ASP A 137 8.72 24.30 -7.10
C ASP A 137 8.52 25.60 -7.90
N GLN A 138 8.76 25.54 -9.22
CA GLN A 138 8.65 26.66 -10.15
C GLN A 138 7.99 26.23 -11.45
N GLU A 139 7.41 27.19 -12.19
CA GLU A 139 6.97 26.96 -13.55
C GLU A 139 8.17 26.75 -14.48
N ILE A 140 8.11 25.72 -15.31
CA ILE A 140 9.18 25.35 -16.23
C ILE A 140 8.64 25.50 -17.66
N GLU A 141 9.40 26.13 -18.52
CA GLU A 141 9.13 26.17 -19.96
C GLU A 141 9.77 24.96 -20.64
N GLY A 142 9.04 24.37 -21.57
CA GLY A 142 9.51 23.22 -22.33
C GLY A 142 8.51 22.79 -23.37
N GLU A 143 8.96 22.10 -24.40
CA GLU A 143 8.12 21.63 -25.51
C GLU A 143 7.41 20.31 -25.19
N SER A 144 7.99 19.48 -24.34
CA SER A 144 7.43 18.20 -23.98
C SER A 144 7.74 17.81 -22.52
N ILE A 145 6.79 17.15 -21.88
CA ILE A 145 6.97 16.49 -20.58
C ILE A 145 6.79 14.98 -20.72
N CYS A 146 7.66 14.22 -20.08
CA CYS A 146 7.51 12.79 -19.88
C CYS A 146 7.33 12.52 -18.40
N VAL A 147 6.25 11.82 -18.02
CA VAL A 147 5.97 11.41 -16.64
C VAL A 147 5.96 9.90 -16.58
N GLU A 148 6.78 9.33 -15.72
CA GLU A 148 6.81 7.90 -15.45
C GLU A 148 6.34 7.63 -14.02
N VAL A 149 5.36 6.75 -13.87
CA VAL A 149 4.82 6.33 -12.58
C VAL A 149 4.89 4.82 -12.43
N ILE A 150 5.02 4.35 -11.20
CA ILE A 150 4.88 2.95 -10.85
C ILE A 150 3.50 2.76 -10.23
N PHE A 151 2.69 1.91 -10.83
CA PHE A 151 1.45 1.42 -10.27
C PHE A 151 1.70 0.14 -9.49
N ILE A 152 1.21 0.08 -8.26
CA ILE A 152 1.09 -1.14 -7.49
C ILE A 152 -0.39 -1.39 -7.24
N SER A 153 -0.88 -2.54 -7.68
CA SER A 153 -2.30 -2.87 -7.64
C SER A 153 -2.57 -4.29 -7.16
N VAL A 154 -3.72 -4.47 -6.54
CA VAL A 154 -4.21 -5.73 -5.98
C VAL A 154 -5.48 -6.16 -6.68
N PRO A 155 -5.66 -7.45 -7.05
CA PRO A 155 -6.91 -7.95 -7.61
C PRO A 155 -8.08 -7.73 -6.65
N ASN A 156 -9.20 -7.25 -7.17
CA ASN A 156 -10.42 -7.01 -6.39
C ASN A 156 -10.93 -8.30 -5.71
N ILE A 157 -10.75 -9.46 -6.35
CA ILE A 157 -11.15 -10.75 -5.76
C ILE A 157 -10.37 -11.03 -4.49
N LEU A 158 -9.06 -10.77 -4.47
CA LEU A 158 -8.22 -10.97 -3.30
C LEU A 158 -8.64 -10.07 -2.12
N ILE A 159 -8.95 -8.80 -2.43
CA ILE A 159 -9.48 -7.86 -1.44
C ILE A 159 -10.80 -8.37 -0.86
N LYS A 160 -11.70 -8.82 -1.73
CA LYS A 160 -13.02 -9.33 -1.34
C LYS A 160 -12.91 -10.54 -0.42
N GLU A 161 -12.07 -11.51 -0.75
CA GLU A 161 -11.90 -12.71 0.06
C GLU A 161 -11.30 -12.42 1.44
N ILE A 162 -10.30 -11.54 1.53
CA ILE A 162 -9.76 -11.10 2.82
C ILE A 162 -10.82 -10.33 3.61
N SER A 163 -11.57 -9.44 2.95
CA SER A 163 -12.66 -8.68 3.60
C SER A 163 -13.73 -9.61 4.17
N ASN A 164 -14.13 -10.65 3.45
CA ASN A 164 -15.12 -11.63 3.92
C ASN A 164 -14.66 -12.34 5.21
N VAL A 165 -13.36 -12.62 5.34
CA VAL A 165 -12.82 -13.19 6.59
C VAL A 165 -12.90 -12.17 7.73
N LEU A 166 -12.56 -10.91 7.47
CA LEU A 166 -12.57 -9.83 8.47
C LEU A 166 -13.98 -9.41 8.88
N GLU A 167 -14.97 -9.52 7.98
CA GLU A 167 -16.37 -9.21 8.25
C GLU A 167 -16.98 -10.07 9.38
N LYS A 168 -16.50 -11.30 9.58
CA LYS A 168 -16.90 -12.15 10.71
C LYS A 168 -16.65 -11.48 12.07
N TYR A 169 -15.66 -10.60 12.12
CA TYR A 169 -15.27 -9.83 13.30
C TYR A 169 -15.74 -8.38 13.25
N GLN A 170 -16.53 -8.01 12.23
CA GLN A 170 -16.98 -6.63 11.96
C GLN A 170 -15.83 -5.65 11.76
N ILE A 171 -14.69 -6.15 11.24
CA ILE A 171 -13.48 -5.38 10.97
C ILE A 171 -13.46 -4.97 9.50
N LYS A 172 -13.19 -3.69 9.24
CA LYS A 172 -12.99 -3.14 7.89
C LYS A 172 -11.51 -2.91 7.61
N ILE A 173 -11.10 -3.12 6.36
CA ILE A 173 -9.77 -2.74 5.92
C ILE A 173 -9.77 -1.22 5.69
N ASP A 174 -8.92 -0.51 6.43
CA ASP A 174 -8.77 0.94 6.33
C ASP A 174 -7.82 1.30 5.17
N ARG A 175 -6.63 0.72 5.18
CA ARG A 175 -5.58 0.98 4.18
C ARG A 175 -4.90 -0.30 3.73
N PHE A 176 -4.36 -0.23 2.51
CA PHE A 176 -3.55 -1.29 1.93
C PHE A 176 -2.12 -0.80 1.73
N VAL A 177 -1.15 -1.65 2.05
CA VAL A 177 0.26 -1.38 1.81
C VAL A 177 0.92 -2.62 1.21
N GLU A 178 1.71 -2.47 0.16
CA GLU A 178 2.46 -3.55 -0.44
C GLU A 178 3.74 -3.79 0.35
N GLY A 179 3.93 -5.05 0.80
CA GLY A 179 5.00 -5.39 1.74
C GLY A 179 6.41 -5.30 1.14
N LYS A 180 6.58 -5.59 -0.16
CA LYS A 180 7.88 -5.43 -0.84
C LYS A 180 8.24 -3.96 -0.99
N TYR A 181 7.26 -3.11 -1.31
CA TYR A 181 7.45 -1.67 -1.39
C TYR A 181 7.95 -1.11 -0.07
N ILE A 182 7.31 -1.50 1.05
CA ILE A 182 7.75 -1.10 2.38
C ILE A 182 9.19 -1.53 2.64
N LYS A 183 9.54 -2.78 2.37
CA LYS A 183 10.87 -3.33 2.61
C LYS A 183 11.97 -2.62 1.81
N ASN A 184 11.64 -2.13 0.61
CA ASN A 184 12.60 -1.41 -0.23
C ASN A 184 12.96 -0.03 0.31
N PHE A 185 12.08 0.62 1.08
CA PHE A 185 12.35 1.92 1.70
C PHE A 185 13.39 1.85 2.83
N PHE A 186 13.51 0.70 3.49
CA PHE A 186 14.32 0.56 4.71
C PHE A 186 15.30 -0.61 4.58
N LYS A 187 16.20 -0.51 3.61
CA LYS A 187 17.29 -1.47 3.44
C LYS A 187 18.22 -1.41 4.66
N GLY A 188 18.24 -2.48 5.46
CA GLY A 188 19.25 -2.72 6.49
C GLY A 188 18.83 -2.51 7.94
N GLU A 189 17.61 -2.09 8.24
CA GLU A 189 17.12 -1.97 9.61
C GLU A 189 16.12 -3.09 9.97
N SER A 190 16.31 -3.69 11.16
CA SER A 190 15.35 -4.64 11.74
C SER A 190 14.15 -3.90 12.36
N ILE A 191 13.40 -3.17 11.53
CA ILE A 191 12.20 -2.43 11.97
C ILE A 191 10.96 -3.26 11.63
N ASP A 192 9.99 -3.28 12.55
CA ASP A 192 8.69 -3.92 12.30
C ASP A 192 7.94 -3.26 11.14
N LEU A 193 7.38 -4.08 10.24
CA LEU A 193 6.66 -3.61 9.05
C LEU A 193 5.52 -2.65 9.37
N SER A 194 4.86 -2.81 10.53
CA SER A 194 3.80 -1.90 10.98
C SER A 194 4.29 -0.47 11.21
N ILE A 195 5.49 -0.31 11.76
CA ILE A 195 6.10 1.01 12.01
C ILE A 195 6.46 1.68 10.70
N ILE A 196 7.03 0.90 9.75
CA ILE A 196 7.38 1.40 8.43
C ILE A 196 6.11 1.79 7.66
N ALA A 197 5.09 0.92 7.65
CA ALA A 197 3.81 1.20 7.01
C ALA A 197 3.17 2.47 7.55
N PHE A 198 3.19 2.67 8.87
CA PHE A 198 2.70 3.89 9.50
C PHE A 198 3.45 5.14 9.03
N LYS A 199 4.79 5.10 9.01
CA LYS A 199 5.62 6.24 8.55
C LYS A 199 5.33 6.61 7.10
N ILE A 200 5.21 5.63 6.19
CA ILE A 200 4.88 5.86 4.78
C ILE A 200 3.48 6.47 4.61
N GLN A 201 2.52 6.06 5.43
CA GLN A 201 1.14 6.55 5.36
C GLN A 201 0.95 7.93 6.00
N SER A 202 1.89 8.36 6.85
CA SER A 202 1.83 9.62 7.60
C SER A 202 2.60 10.76 6.94
N GLY A 203 3.46 10.47 5.98
CA GLY A 203 4.20 11.45 5.17
C GLY A 203 3.45 11.76 3.91
#